data_1105cbbf27b58788bb449058e16fb611
#
_entry.id   1105cbbf27b58788bb449058e16fb611
#
_cell.length_a   1.000
_cell.length_b   1.000
_cell.length_c   1.000
_cell.angle_alpha   90.00
_cell.angle_beta   90.00
_cell.angle_gamma   90.00
#
_symmetry.space_group_name_H-M   'P 1'
#
loop_
_entity.id
_entity.type
_entity.pdbx_description
1 polymer ?
#
loop_
_entity_poly.entity_id
_entity_poly.type
_entity_poly.pdbx_seq_one_letter_code
_entity_poly.pdbx_strand_id
1 'polypeptide(L)'
;MSCPHPFSNATTGERPAGRFAPSPTSALHIGNLRTALAAWLLARCSDRRFVVRVEDLDQQRVAAAGGIADQQLRDLEALGLDWDGPVVRQSERLDIYSDALAQLPTYPCFCTRREIAEAAQAPNGVQSWRPYPGTCRTLSRSDRQRRARVRPAATRLASEVSG
;
A
#
# COMPACT_ATOMS: atom_id res chain seq x y z
N MET A 1 -1.09 5.68 33.66
CA MET A 1 -0.60 4.37 33.17
C MET A 1 0.34 4.65 32.01
N SER A 2 1.64 4.49 32.20
CA SER A 2 2.64 4.69 31.13
C SER A 2 2.69 3.45 30.26
N CYS A 3 2.38 3.60 28.96
CA CYS A 3 2.60 2.54 27.98
C CYS A 3 4.11 2.35 27.76
N PRO A 4 4.63 1.12 27.73
CA PRO A 4 6.03 0.88 27.42
C PRO A 4 6.34 1.25 25.96
N HIS A 5 7.42 2.03 25.73
CA HIS A 5 7.89 2.45 24.43
C HIS A 5 8.83 1.40 23.80
N PRO A 6 8.44 0.67 22.72
CA PRO A 6 9.36 -0.27 22.07
C PRO A 6 10.19 0.31 20.90
N PHE A 7 9.98 1.54 20.45
CA PHE A 7 10.71 2.06 19.27
C PHE A 7 11.09 3.54 19.44
N SER A 8 12.33 3.78 19.84
CA SER A 8 12.98 5.08 19.82
C SER A 8 14.06 5.06 18.74
N ASN A 9 13.72 5.43 17.49
CA ASN A 9 14.68 5.80 16.45
C ASN A 9 14.08 6.96 15.64
N ALA A 10 14.17 8.18 16.19
CA ALA A 10 13.86 9.40 15.49
C ALA A 10 15.18 10.13 15.18
N THR A 11 15.67 10.00 13.95
CA THR A 11 16.85 10.72 13.44
C THR A 11 16.49 12.01 12.70
N THR A 12 15.23 12.41 12.70
CA THR A 12 14.77 13.71 12.18
C THR A 12 13.79 14.30 13.18
N GLY A 13 13.91 15.58 13.50
CA GLY A 13 13.18 16.30 14.56
C GLY A 13 11.63 16.28 14.49
N GLU A 14 11.03 15.43 13.66
CA GLU A 14 9.59 15.20 13.62
C GLU A 14 9.19 14.01 14.48
N ARG A 15 8.12 14.17 15.28
CA ARG A 15 7.54 13.05 16.03
C ARG A 15 7.11 11.94 15.07
N PRO A 16 7.39 10.66 15.38
CA PRO A 16 6.90 9.52 14.61
C PRO A 16 5.37 9.59 14.42
N ALA A 17 4.85 9.01 13.35
CA ALA A 17 3.41 9.01 13.07
C ALA A 17 2.85 7.59 13.00
N GLY A 18 1.67 7.38 13.62
CA GLY A 18 0.75 6.32 13.26
C GLY A 18 -0.04 6.73 12.01
N ARG A 19 -0.65 5.77 11.31
CA ARG A 19 -1.38 6.07 10.08
C ARG A 19 -2.59 5.18 9.92
N PHE A 20 -3.68 5.77 9.41
CA PHE A 20 -4.77 5.04 8.76
C PHE A 20 -4.79 5.38 7.26
N ALA A 21 -4.91 4.36 6.42
CA ALA A 21 -4.77 4.52 4.97
C ALA A 21 -5.88 3.77 4.22
N PRO A 22 -7.12 4.29 4.20
CA PRO A 22 -8.22 3.63 3.52
C PRO A 22 -8.17 3.83 2.01
N SER A 23 -8.60 2.79 1.26
CA SER A 23 -8.92 2.92 -0.17
C SER A 23 -10.37 3.39 -0.32
N PRO A 24 -10.66 4.46 -1.07
CA PRO A 24 -11.99 5.04 -1.18
C PRO A 24 -12.86 4.32 -2.23
N THR A 25 -12.96 3.00 -2.14
CA THR A 25 -13.72 2.16 -3.07
C THR A 25 -15.08 1.72 -2.52
N SER A 26 -15.32 1.93 -1.23
CA SER A 26 -16.57 1.65 -0.52
C SER A 26 -16.63 2.41 0.80
N ALA A 27 -17.80 2.52 1.41
CA ALA A 27 -17.95 3.04 2.77
C ALA A 27 -17.11 2.20 3.77
N LEU A 28 -16.69 2.83 4.88
CA LEU A 28 -16.00 2.12 5.95
C LEU A 28 -16.97 1.17 6.66
N HIS A 29 -16.62 -0.09 6.73
CA HIS A 29 -17.33 -1.05 7.57
C HIS A 29 -16.70 -1.11 8.97
N ILE A 30 -17.38 -1.75 9.92
CA ILE A 30 -16.96 -1.81 11.32
C ILE A 30 -15.51 -2.32 11.50
N GLY A 31 -15.04 -3.22 10.64
CA GLY A 31 -13.66 -3.71 10.67
C GLY A 31 -12.63 -2.63 10.33
N ASN A 32 -12.95 -1.75 9.36
CA ASN A 32 -12.10 -0.61 9.02
C ASN A 32 -12.06 0.40 10.17
N LEU A 33 -13.23 0.72 10.74
CA LEU A 33 -13.36 1.66 11.86
C LEU A 33 -12.62 1.16 13.11
N ARG A 34 -12.72 -0.14 13.41
CA ARG A 34 -11.93 -0.76 14.48
C ARG A 34 -10.42 -0.61 14.25
N THR A 35 -9.97 -0.83 13.01
CA THR A 35 -8.55 -0.69 12.66
C THR A 35 -8.09 0.77 12.78
N ALA A 36 -8.91 1.72 12.33
CA ALA A 36 -8.63 3.15 12.46
C ALA A 36 -8.53 3.55 13.94
N LEU A 37 -9.50 3.14 14.77
CA LEU A 37 -9.51 3.40 16.22
C LEU A 37 -8.28 2.81 16.90
N ALA A 38 -7.91 1.57 16.60
CA ALA A 38 -6.74 0.93 17.19
C ALA A 38 -5.44 1.67 16.80
N ALA A 39 -5.30 2.05 15.54
CA ALA A 39 -4.13 2.81 15.06
C ALA A 39 -4.05 4.20 15.69
N TRP A 40 -5.20 4.87 15.86
CA TRP A 40 -5.32 6.17 16.51
C TRP A 40 -4.94 6.08 17.99
N LEU A 41 -5.51 5.14 18.73
CA LEU A 41 -5.20 4.91 20.15
C LEU A 41 -3.71 4.63 20.35
N LEU A 42 -3.12 3.74 19.55
CA LEU A 42 -1.69 3.43 19.62
C LEU A 42 -0.82 4.66 19.36
N ALA A 43 -1.19 5.49 18.40
CA ALA A 43 -0.47 6.73 18.11
C ALA A 43 -0.59 7.71 19.28
N ARG A 44 -1.81 8.01 19.75
CA ARG A 44 -2.06 8.98 20.82
C ARG A 44 -1.47 8.52 22.16
N CYS A 45 -1.61 7.24 22.53
CA CYS A 45 -1.00 6.69 23.76
C CYS A 45 0.53 6.71 23.76
N SER A 46 1.15 6.75 22.59
CA SER A 46 2.62 6.79 22.42
C SER A 46 3.16 8.20 22.12
N ASP A 47 2.38 9.24 22.30
CA ASP A 47 2.70 10.64 21.95
C ASP A 47 3.21 10.78 20.50
N ARG A 48 2.56 10.06 19.58
CA ARG A 48 2.85 10.12 18.15
C ARG A 48 1.77 10.92 17.42
N ARG A 49 2.15 11.49 16.30
CA ARG A 49 1.17 12.02 15.34
C ARG A 49 0.32 10.86 14.82
N PHE A 50 -0.92 11.17 14.43
CA PHE A 50 -1.76 10.27 13.66
C PHE A 50 -2.13 10.94 12.33
N VAL A 51 -1.86 10.29 11.22
CA VAL A 51 -2.07 10.86 9.89
C VAL A 51 -3.01 10.00 9.06
N VAL A 52 -3.75 10.62 8.14
CA VAL A 52 -4.64 9.93 7.21
C VAL A 52 -4.11 10.04 5.79
N ARG A 53 -4.08 8.91 5.07
CA ARG A 53 -3.74 8.87 3.64
C ARG A 53 -4.82 8.14 2.87
N VAL A 54 -5.41 8.80 1.89
CA VAL A 54 -6.37 8.20 0.95
C VAL A 54 -5.60 7.45 -0.12
N GLU A 55 -5.86 6.14 -0.27
CA GLU A 55 -5.21 5.26 -1.25
C GLU A 55 -6.08 5.13 -2.51
N ASP A 56 -6.03 6.15 -3.36
CA ASP A 56 -6.88 6.38 -4.52
C ASP A 56 -6.19 6.13 -5.88
N LEU A 57 -5.20 5.25 -5.93
CA LEU A 57 -4.48 4.93 -7.18
C LEU A 57 -5.31 4.13 -8.20
N ASP A 58 -6.28 3.32 -7.75
CA ASP A 58 -7.21 2.60 -8.62
C ASP A 58 -8.34 3.53 -9.08
N GLN A 59 -8.00 4.41 -10.04
CA GLN A 59 -8.90 5.47 -10.51
C GLN A 59 -10.23 4.95 -11.04
N GLN A 60 -10.28 3.75 -11.63
CA GLN A 60 -11.53 3.18 -12.14
C GLN A 60 -12.50 2.86 -11.01
N ARG A 61 -12.01 2.23 -9.95
CA ARG A 61 -12.83 1.88 -8.78
C ARG A 61 -13.21 3.12 -7.96
N VAL A 62 -12.29 4.08 -7.85
CA VAL A 62 -12.52 5.34 -7.14
C VAL A 62 -13.56 6.19 -7.86
N ALA A 63 -13.48 6.31 -9.19
CA ALA A 63 -14.46 7.04 -9.99
C ALA A 63 -15.86 6.42 -9.89
N ALA A 64 -15.96 5.09 -9.89
CA ALA A 64 -17.23 4.38 -9.72
C ALA A 64 -17.85 4.59 -8.33
N ALA A 65 -17.04 4.88 -7.32
CA ALA A 65 -17.47 5.02 -5.93
C ALA A 65 -17.91 6.45 -5.55
N GLY A 66 -17.68 7.47 -6.37
CA GLY A 66 -18.08 8.87 -6.24
C GLY A 66 -18.24 9.43 -4.80
N GLY A 67 -17.34 10.32 -4.38
CA GLY A 67 -17.44 11.00 -3.06
C GLY A 67 -17.17 10.15 -1.82
N ILE A 68 -16.82 8.86 -1.97
CA ILE A 68 -16.59 7.95 -0.84
C ILE A 68 -15.40 8.39 0.01
N ALA A 69 -14.34 8.96 -0.57
CA ALA A 69 -13.20 9.45 0.21
C ALA A 69 -13.62 10.45 1.28
N ASP A 70 -14.45 11.43 0.91
CA ASP A 70 -14.92 12.46 1.84
C ASP A 70 -15.93 11.89 2.86
N GLN A 71 -16.71 10.88 2.45
CA GLN A 71 -17.57 10.16 3.39
C GLN A 71 -16.74 9.41 4.45
N GLN A 72 -15.67 8.72 4.04
CA GLN A 72 -14.79 8.02 4.96
C GLN A 72 -14.13 8.97 5.97
N LEU A 73 -13.74 10.18 5.54
CA LEU A 73 -13.20 11.19 6.46
C LEU A 73 -14.26 11.67 7.46
N ARG A 74 -15.48 11.94 7.01
CA ARG A 74 -16.59 12.29 7.91
C ARG A 74 -16.92 11.18 8.90
N ASP A 75 -16.83 9.91 8.50
CA ASP A 75 -17.05 8.77 9.40
C ASP A 75 -16.00 8.73 10.52
N LEU A 76 -14.73 9.04 10.21
CA LEU A 76 -13.66 9.14 11.21
C LEU A 76 -13.90 10.32 12.16
N GLU A 77 -14.25 11.48 11.65
CA GLU A 77 -14.57 12.67 12.44
C GLU A 77 -15.76 12.41 13.37
N ALA A 78 -16.81 11.75 12.88
CA ALA A 78 -17.99 11.38 13.67
C ALA A 78 -17.67 10.44 14.83
N LEU A 79 -16.61 9.64 14.72
CA LEU A 79 -16.08 8.81 15.80
C LEU A 79 -15.12 9.55 16.74
N GLY A 80 -14.85 10.84 16.49
CA GLY A 80 -13.90 11.63 17.26
C GLY A 80 -12.43 11.27 16.98
N LEU A 81 -12.13 10.63 15.85
CA LEU A 81 -10.77 10.33 15.44
C LEU A 81 -10.20 11.52 14.68
N ASP A 82 -9.50 12.38 15.36
CA ASP A 82 -8.75 13.52 14.79
C ASP A 82 -7.41 13.05 14.18
N TRP A 83 -6.86 13.85 13.27
CA TRP A 83 -5.54 13.60 12.68
C TRP A 83 -4.69 14.86 12.58
N ASP A 84 -3.38 14.67 12.45
CA ASP A 84 -2.39 15.74 12.43
C ASP A 84 -1.99 16.09 10.98
N GLY A 85 -2.21 17.34 10.60
CA GLY A 85 -1.84 17.85 9.29
C GLY A 85 -2.85 17.51 8.18
N PRO A 86 -2.52 17.79 6.91
CA PRO A 86 -3.42 17.58 5.80
C PRO A 86 -3.60 16.09 5.49
N VAL A 87 -4.78 15.74 4.98
CA VAL A 87 -5.03 14.43 4.39
C VAL A 87 -4.21 14.30 3.10
N VAL A 88 -3.39 13.27 3.02
CA VAL A 88 -2.59 12.98 1.83
C VAL A 88 -3.37 12.09 0.87
N ARG A 89 -3.48 12.46 -0.40
CA ARG A 89 -4.02 11.61 -1.46
C ARG A 89 -2.88 11.02 -2.28
N GLN A 90 -2.88 9.72 -2.52
CA GLN A 90 -1.82 9.08 -3.31
C GLN A 90 -1.82 9.54 -4.77
N SER A 91 -3.00 9.80 -5.34
CA SER A 91 -3.14 10.32 -6.71
C SER A 91 -2.44 11.66 -6.95
N GLU A 92 -2.26 12.48 -5.91
CA GLU A 92 -1.58 13.78 -5.95
C GLU A 92 -0.05 13.67 -5.81
N ARG A 93 0.49 12.47 -5.70
CA ARG A 93 1.91 12.19 -5.41
C ARG A 93 2.58 11.28 -6.45
N LEU A 94 2.02 11.16 -7.63
CA LEU A 94 2.51 10.25 -8.67
C LEU A 94 3.95 10.57 -9.09
N ASP A 95 4.30 11.83 -9.19
CA ASP A 95 5.65 12.26 -9.54
C ASP A 95 6.67 11.81 -8.49
N ILE A 96 6.36 12.01 -7.20
CA ILE A 96 7.21 11.56 -6.09
C ILE A 96 7.40 10.05 -6.13
N TYR A 97 6.34 9.29 -6.44
CA TYR A 97 6.44 7.83 -6.57
C TYR A 97 7.24 7.41 -7.78
N SER A 98 7.11 8.12 -8.91
CA SER A 98 7.90 7.90 -10.11
C SER A 98 9.39 8.12 -9.86
N ASP A 99 9.75 9.21 -9.20
CA ASP A 99 11.14 9.53 -8.85
C ASP A 99 11.74 8.48 -7.88
N ALA A 100 10.97 8.04 -6.90
CA ALA A 100 11.39 6.99 -6.00
C ALA A 100 11.58 5.64 -6.72
N LEU A 101 10.67 5.28 -7.63
CA LEU A 101 10.78 4.06 -8.44
C LEU A 101 11.99 4.08 -9.37
N ALA A 102 12.36 5.24 -9.91
CA ALA A 102 13.53 5.39 -10.78
C ALA A 102 14.85 5.08 -10.06
N GLN A 103 14.89 5.17 -8.73
CA GLN A 103 16.07 4.88 -7.90
C GLN A 103 16.13 3.40 -7.46
N LEU A 104 15.12 2.61 -7.75
CA LEU A 104 15.03 1.24 -7.29
C LEU A 104 15.31 0.24 -8.44
N PRO A 105 15.96 -0.89 -8.16
CA PRO A 105 16.10 -1.96 -9.13
C PRO A 105 14.73 -2.57 -9.44
N THR A 106 14.16 -2.24 -10.58
CA THR A 106 12.84 -2.69 -10.99
C THR A 106 12.87 -3.45 -12.31
N TYR A 107 11.82 -4.21 -12.57
CA TYR A 107 11.60 -4.86 -13.87
C TYR A 107 10.11 -4.89 -14.25
N PRO A 108 9.79 -4.91 -15.57
CA PRO A 108 8.41 -5.02 -16.03
C PRO A 108 7.87 -6.45 -15.87
N CYS A 109 6.70 -6.56 -15.26
CA CYS A 109 6.01 -7.84 -15.08
C CYS A 109 4.66 -7.83 -15.81
N PHE A 110 4.43 -8.83 -16.65
CA PHE A 110 3.22 -9.00 -17.46
C PHE A 110 2.28 -10.10 -16.95
N CYS A 111 2.56 -10.69 -15.79
CA CYS A 111 1.75 -11.76 -15.23
C CYS A 111 0.44 -11.22 -14.63
N THR A 112 -0.66 -11.92 -14.87
CA THR A 112 -1.92 -11.74 -14.14
C THR A 112 -1.83 -12.34 -12.75
N ARG A 113 -2.77 -11.96 -11.86
CA ARG A 113 -2.88 -12.58 -10.53
C ARG A 113 -3.09 -14.11 -10.61
N ARG A 114 -3.85 -14.59 -11.62
CA ARG A 114 -4.09 -16.01 -11.85
C ARG A 114 -2.80 -16.72 -12.25
N GLU A 115 -2.06 -16.19 -13.23
CA GLU A 115 -0.77 -16.77 -13.67
C GLU A 115 0.25 -16.83 -12.52
N ILE A 116 0.26 -15.83 -11.62
CA ILE A 116 1.10 -15.84 -10.42
C ILE A 116 0.67 -16.95 -9.47
N ALA A 117 -0.63 -17.09 -9.22
CA ALA A 117 -1.16 -18.12 -8.34
C ALA A 117 -0.89 -19.52 -8.90
N GLU A 118 -1.07 -19.74 -10.20
CA GLU A 118 -0.80 -21.03 -10.88
C GLU A 118 0.69 -21.38 -10.82
N ALA A 119 1.58 -20.42 -11.10
CA ALA A 119 3.03 -20.62 -11.03
C ALA A 119 3.52 -20.90 -9.59
N ALA A 120 2.83 -20.38 -8.58
CA ALA A 120 3.13 -20.66 -7.18
C ALA A 120 2.55 -21.99 -6.67
N GLN A 121 1.75 -22.71 -7.48
CA GLN A 121 1.17 -24.02 -7.14
C GLN A 121 2.06 -25.23 -7.46
N ALA A 122 3.28 -25.01 -7.95
CA ALA A 122 4.22 -26.11 -8.20
C ALA A 122 4.45 -26.97 -6.94
N PRO A 123 4.59 -28.31 -7.08
CA PRO A 123 4.29 -29.31 -6.03
C PRO A 123 5.27 -29.42 -4.84
N ASN A 124 6.15 -28.48 -4.62
CA ASN A 124 7.18 -28.58 -3.58
C ASN A 124 6.98 -27.59 -2.43
N GLY A 125 6.10 -27.91 -1.47
CA GLY A 125 6.13 -27.28 -0.16
C GLY A 125 4.79 -26.84 0.41
N VAL A 126 4.55 -27.23 1.66
CA VAL A 126 3.48 -26.79 2.55
C VAL A 126 3.82 -25.41 3.11
N GLN A 127 3.85 -24.37 2.27
CA GLN A 127 4.01 -22.98 2.74
C GLN A 127 2.72 -22.21 2.47
N SER A 128 2.14 -21.68 3.52
CA SER A 128 0.96 -20.79 3.47
C SER A 128 1.25 -19.47 2.73
N TRP A 129 2.53 -19.11 2.57
CA TRP A 129 3.00 -17.95 1.83
C TRP A 129 3.65 -18.39 0.52
N ARG A 130 3.14 -17.87 -0.60
CA ARG A 130 3.61 -18.22 -1.95
C ARG A 130 4.29 -17.02 -2.58
N PRO A 131 5.63 -16.97 -2.61
CA PRO A 131 6.36 -15.88 -3.24
C PRO A 131 6.12 -15.88 -4.75
N TYR A 132 6.14 -14.70 -5.35
CA TYR A 132 6.12 -14.57 -6.80
C TYR A 132 7.37 -15.21 -7.42
N PRO A 133 7.22 -16.14 -8.38
CA PRO A 133 8.34 -16.94 -8.90
C PRO A 133 9.33 -16.17 -9.79
N GLY A 134 9.15 -14.87 -9.99
CA GLY A 134 10.06 -14.06 -10.79
C GLY A 134 9.99 -14.28 -12.31
N THR A 135 8.97 -14.94 -12.83
CA THR A 135 8.82 -15.36 -14.24
C THR A 135 9.17 -14.28 -15.27
N CYS A 136 8.89 -13.00 -14.97
CA CYS A 136 9.21 -11.90 -15.90
C CYS A 136 10.58 -11.25 -15.66
N ARG A 137 11.31 -11.65 -14.62
CA ARG A 137 12.59 -11.02 -14.24
C ARG A 137 13.67 -11.26 -15.30
N THR A 138 13.70 -12.47 -15.85
CA THR A 138 14.73 -12.95 -16.80
C THR A 138 14.30 -12.91 -18.26
N LEU A 139 13.16 -12.29 -18.59
CA LEU A 139 12.67 -12.19 -19.96
C LEU A 139 13.67 -11.46 -20.86
N SER A 140 13.89 -11.99 -22.07
CA SER A 140 14.63 -11.34 -23.12
C SER A 140 13.94 -10.02 -23.56
N ARG A 141 14.70 -9.13 -24.23
CA ARG A 141 14.14 -7.89 -24.78
C ARG A 141 12.99 -8.16 -25.77
N SER A 142 13.14 -9.17 -26.61
CA SER A 142 12.12 -9.58 -27.60
C SER A 142 10.85 -10.10 -26.91
N ASP A 143 11.00 -10.90 -25.85
CA ASP A 143 9.85 -11.41 -25.07
C ASP A 143 9.12 -10.31 -24.35
N ARG A 144 9.83 -9.33 -23.77
CA ARG A 144 9.24 -8.15 -23.15
C ARG A 144 8.43 -7.35 -24.16
N GLN A 145 8.98 -7.09 -25.37
CA GLN A 145 8.29 -6.38 -26.43
C GLN A 145 7.02 -7.11 -26.88
N ARG A 146 7.12 -8.45 -27.07
CA ARG A 146 5.96 -9.28 -27.45
C ARG A 146 4.85 -9.19 -26.40
N ARG A 147 5.17 -9.32 -25.12
CA ARG A 147 4.21 -9.25 -24.02
C ARG A 147 3.62 -7.85 -23.85
N ALA A 148 4.41 -6.79 -24.03
CA ALA A 148 3.96 -5.41 -23.96
C ALA A 148 2.88 -5.06 -25.03
N ARG A 149 2.88 -5.75 -26.17
CA ARG A 149 1.82 -5.59 -27.18
C ARG A 149 0.48 -6.19 -26.76
N VAL A 150 0.50 -7.13 -25.82
CA VAL A 150 -0.70 -7.83 -25.35
C VAL A 150 -1.32 -7.16 -24.14
N ARG A 151 -0.47 -6.68 -23.21
CA ARG A 151 -0.94 -6.02 -21.97
C ARG A 151 0.12 -5.07 -21.39
N PRO A 152 -0.31 -4.03 -20.64
CA PRO A 152 0.61 -3.16 -19.92
C PRO A 152 1.36 -3.94 -18.84
N ALA A 153 2.59 -3.53 -18.55
CA ALA A 153 3.40 -4.11 -17.50
C ALA A 153 3.08 -3.49 -16.14
N ALA A 154 3.08 -4.30 -15.09
CA ALA A 154 3.25 -3.81 -13.73
C ALA A 154 4.75 -3.68 -13.41
N THR A 155 5.14 -2.62 -12.70
CA THR A 155 6.52 -2.47 -12.21
C THR A 155 6.72 -3.30 -10.95
N ARG A 156 7.73 -4.17 -10.94
CA ARG A 156 8.11 -4.96 -9.76
C ARG A 156 9.51 -4.62 -9.29
N LEU A 157 9.67 -4.61 -7.97
CA LEU A 157 10.99 -4.51 -7.35
C LEU A 157 11.80 -5.80 -7.61
N ALA A 158 13.04 -5.65 -8.05
CA ALA A 158 14.00 -6.76 -8.16
C ALA A 158 14.66 -6.99 -6.81
N SER A 159 13.90 -7.49 -5.82
CA SER A 159 14.49 -7.89 -4.54
C SER A 159 15.34 -9.15 -4.73
N GLU A 160 16.53 -9.17 -4.17
CA GLU A 160 17.27 -10.41 -3.95
C GLU A 160 16.60 -11.10 -2.76
N VAL A 161 15.86 -12.17 -3.05
CA VAL A 161 15.45 -13.09 -2.00
C VAL A 161 16.68 -13.94 -1.71
N SER A 162 17.45 -13.55 -0.71
CA SER A 162 18.44 -14.43 -0.11
C SER A 162 17.66 -15.57 0.54
N GLY A 163 17.70 -16.74 -0.08
CA GLY A 163 17.17 -17.98 0.49
C GLY A 163 18.04 -18.48 1.63
#